data_6116030f9894ca5c71177ad1a5816945
#
_entry.id   6116030f9894ca5c71177ad1a5816945
#
_cell.length_a   1.000
_cell.length_b   1.000
_cell.length_c   1.000
_cell.angle_alpha   90.00
_cell.angle_beta   90.00
_cell.angle_gamma   90.00
#
_symmetry.space_group_name_H-M   'P 1'
#
loop_
_entity.id
_entity.type
_entity.pdbx_description
1 polymer ?
#
loop_
_entity_poly.entity_id
_entity_poly.type
_entity_poly.pdbx_seq_one_letter_code
_entity_poly.pdbx_strand_id
1 'polypeptide(L)'
;FTLLKLARFTGNKRAEDVKNEVICTYREILKKFDDRKAEWIEFDEPSLVRDLGEEDSRLFHDLYFDILSGKGGVKVLLQTYFGDVRDCYEAITALPFDGIGLDFVEGRQSLPLLKTYGFPQDKVLFAGVVNGKNIWKNHYAGTLELAEKIQNEAGEVVLSTSCSLLHVPCTLKNETKLEEQYRRYFAFAEEKLSELADIRAVLESEEPGKQEAYLSNQRVFGEARGGQNPAVRERVNSLGEKEFTRLPKFEEREAIQKMRFGLPLLPTTTIGSFPQTKEVRANRSAYKKGQIDERQYQEFNCRKIEECIRLQEELGLDVLVHGEFERNDMVEYFGECLDGFLFTEKAWVQSYGTRCVKPPVIWGDISRRRPMTVSYAAYAQSLTEKPVKGMLTGPVTILNWSFPREDISLKECACQIGLAIRDEVLDLEAAGIGIIQIDEAALREKLPLRRQDWREDYLSWAIPAFRLVHSGVKAET
;
A
#
# COMPACT_ATOMS: atom_id res chain seq x y z
N PHE A 1 -13.33 14.36 15.83
CA PHE A 1 -12.14 15.14 15.48
C PHE A 1 -11.73 14.89 14.04
N THR A 2 -11.51 13.64 13.63
CA THR A 2 -11.13 13.28 12.26
C THR A 2 -12.09 13.87 11.21
N LEU A 3 -13.40 13.85 11.46
CA LEU A 3 -14.39 14.47 10.60
C LEU A 3 -14.05 15.95 10.33
N LEU A 4 -13.75 16.72 11.35
CA LEU A 4 -13.42 18.15 11.23
C LEU A 4 -12.06 18.39 10.57
N LYS A 5 -11.08 17.54 10.84
CA LYS A 5 -9.72 17.61 10.22
C LYS A 5 -9.73 17.31 8.74
N LEU A 6 -10.62 16.44 8.27
CA LEU A 6 -10.71 16.02 6.86
C LEU A 6 -11.81 16.77 6.08
N ALA A 7 -12.71 17.45 6.77
CA ALA A 7 -13.77 18.25 6.13
C ALA A 7 -13.20 19.39 5.30
N ARG A 8 -13.82 19.62 4.15
CA ARG A 8 -13.54 20.81 3.31
C ARG A 8 -14.62 21.85 3.59
N PHE A 9 -14.21 22.93 4.21
CA PHE A 9 -15.10 24.07 4.48
C PHE A 9 -15.12 25.00 3.25
N THR A 10 -16.32 25.51 2.92
CA THR A 10 -16.53 26.47 1.83
C THR A 10 -16.89 27.86 2.40
N GLY A 11 -16.53 28.89 1.68
CA GLY A 11 -16.69 30.28 2.15
C GLY A 11 -15.75 30.57 3.31
N ASN A 12 -16.25 31.28 4.32
CA ASN A 12 -15.47 31.69 5.49
C ASN A 12 -15.64 30.77 6.72
N LYS A 13 -16.30 29.60 6.56
CA LYS A 13 -16.50 28.65 7.66
C LYS A 13 -15.23 27.91 8.04
N ARG A 14 -15.06 27.62 9.33
CA ARG A 14 -13.97 26.85 9.92
C ARG A 14 -14.52 25.77 10.85
N ALA A 15 -13.64 24.89 11.33
CA ALA A 15 -14.02 23.80 12.24
C ALA A 15 -14.73 24.32 13.51
N GLU A 16 -14.27 25.43 14.08
CA GLU A 16 -14.86 26.04 15.26
C GLU A 16 -16.32 26.47 15.05
N ASP A 17 -16.67 26.89 13.83
CA ASP A 17 -18.02 27.37 13.51
C ASP A 17 -19.08 26.27 13.54
N VAL A 18 -18.66 25.00 13.43
CA VAL A 18 -19.53 23.81 13.45
C VAL A 18 -19.26 22.86 14.62
N LYS A 19 -18.35 23.23 15.51
CA LYS A 19 -17.94 22.42 16.67
C LYS A 19 -19.14 22.06 17.55
N ASN A 20 -19.98 23.04 17.89
CA ASN A 20 -21.12 22.83 18.79
C ASN A 20 -22.18 21.92 18.16
N GLU A 21 -22.44 22.03 16.87
CA GLU A 21 -23.37 21.16 16.15
C GLU A 21 -22.88 19.72 16.14
N VAL A 22 -21.57 19.53 15.96
CA VAL A 22 -20.95 18.20 16.05
C VAL A 22 -21.10 17.63 17.45
N ILE A 23 -20.80 18.40 18.51
CA ILE A 23 -20.96 17.96 19.90
C ILE A 23 -22.42 17.56 20.17
N CYS A 24 -23.39 18.42 19.81
CA CYS A 24 -24.81 18.13 20.02
C CYS A 24 -25.23 16.84 19.27
N THR A 25 -24.80 16.67 18.03
CA THR A 25 -25.12 15.48 17.22
C THR A 25 -24.56 14.21 17.86
N TYR A 26 -23.30 14.22 18.29
CA TYR A 26 -22.65 13.04 18.89
C TYR A 26 -23.26 12.71 20.26
N ARG A 27 -23.65 13.73 21.08
CA ARG A 27 -24.41 13.50 22.32
C ARG A 27 -25.77 12.85 22.05
N GLU A 28 -26.48 13.28 21.01
CA GLU A 28 -27.74 12.66 20.63
C GLU A 28 -27.56 11.21 20.17
N ILE A 29 -26.48 10.93 19.43
CA ILE A 29 -26.11 9.56 19.03
C ILE A 29 -25.84 8.71 20.27
N LEU A 30 -25.00 9.16 21.20
CA LEU A 30 -24.68 8.44 22.44
C LEU A 30 -25.96 8.16 23.25
N LYS A 31 -26.82 9.14 23.40
CA LYS A 31 -28.13 8.97 24.10
C LYS A 31 -28.99 7.89 23.41
N LYS A 32 -29.07 7.87 22.09
CA LYS A 32 -29.83 6.84 21.36
C LYS A 32 -29.27 5.42 21.55
N PHE A 33 -27.95 5.28 21.70
CA PHE A 33 -27.31 4.01 22.02
C PHE A 33 -27.53 3.61 23.48
N ASP A 34 -27.43 4.55 24.40
CA ASP A 34 -27.74 4.34 25.84
C ASP A 34 -29.21 3.91 26.06
N ASP A 35 -30.16 4.60 25.40
CA ASP A 35 -31.57 4.23 25.41
C ASP A 35 -31.85 2.81 24.91
N ARG A 36 -30.98 2.29 24.02
CA ARG A 36 -31.01 0.91 23.48
C ARG A 36 -30.17 -0.09 24.26
N LYS A 37 -29.56 0.36 25.36
CA LYS A 37 -28.67 -0.45 26.21
C LYS A 37 -27.50 -1.07 25.45
N ALA A 38 -26.93 -0.34 24.49
CA ALA A 38 -25.67 -0.73 23.88
C ALA A 38 -24.58 -0.71 24.96
N GLU A 39 -23.78 -1.76 25.03
CA GLU A 39 -22.71 -1.84 26.02
C GLU A 39 -21.53 -0.96 25.62
N TRP A 40 -21.10 -1.06 24.37
CA TRP A 40 -19.97 -0.33 23.81
C TRP A 40 -20.36 0.43 22.53
N ILE A 41 -19.72 1.56 22.33
CA ILE A 41 -19.67 2.29 21.06
C ILE A 41 -18.21 2.63 20.75
N GLU A 42 -17.83 2.46 19.51
CA GLU A 42 -16.48 2.77 19.03
C GLU A 42 -16.48 4.06 18.22
N PHE A 43 -15.52 4.94 18.52
CA PHE A 43 -15.24 6.15 17.76
C PHE A 43 -13.87 6.06 17.10
N ASP A 44 -13.85 6.00 15.77
CA ASP A 44 -12.63 5.96 14.96
C ASP A 44 -12.03 7.35 14.79
N GLU A 45 -10.81 7.54 15.30
CA GLU A 45 -10.08 8.80 15.20
C GLU A 45 -8.68 8.63 14.61
N PRO A 46 -8.56 8.17 13.34
CA PRO A 46 -7.28 7.94 12.69
C PRO A 46 -6.45 9.21 12.46
N SER A 47 -7.04 10.39 12.53
CA SER A 47 -6.28 11.64 12.44
C SER A 47 -5.38 11.92 13.64
N LEU A 48 -5.59 11.22 14.78
CA LEU A 48 -4.76 11.36 15.98
C LEU A 48 -3.32 10.82 15.81
N VAL A 49 -3.10 9.96 14.82
CA VAL A 49 -1.75 9.44 14.52
C VAL A 49 -0.94 10.35 13.58
N ARG A 50 -1.49 11.50 13.16
CA ARG A 50 -0.81 12.50 12.32
C ARG A 50 -0.07 13.51 13.19
N ASP A 51 0.71 14.41 12.54
CA ASP A 51 1.27 15.57 13.24
C ASP A 51 0.16 16.45 13.79
N LEU A 52 0.15 16.67 15.09
CA LEU A 52 -0.82 17.51 15.78
C LEU A 52 -0.14 18.74 16.39
N GLY A 53 -0.70 19.91 16.11
CA GLY A 53 -0.32 21.15 16.79
C GLY A 53 -1.13 21.38 18.07
N GLU A 54 -0.79 22.45 18.81
CA GLU A 54 -1.52 22.82 20.04
C GLU A 54 -3.01 23.11 19.80
N GLU A 55 -3.35 23.69 18.64
CA GLU A 55 -4.74 23.95 18.26
C GLU A 55 -5.52 22.64 18.03
N ASP A 56 -4.88 21.65 17.40
CA ASP A 56 -5.47 20.34 17.17
C ASP A 56 -5.73 19.61 18.48
N SER A 57 -4.74 19.65 19.38
CA SER A 57 -4.87 19.02 20.71
C SER A 57 -5.97 19.67 21.55
N ARG A 58 -6.09 20.99 21.52
CA ARG A 58 -7.20 21.72 22.17
C ARG A 58 -8.54 21.36 21.56
N LEU A 59 -8.65 21.39 20.22
CA LEU A 59 -9.89 21.04 19.53
C LEU A 59 -10.34 19.61 19.88
N PHE A 60 -9.42 18.65 19.87
CA PHE A 60 -9.71 17.27 20.25
C PHE A 60 -10.19 17.17 21.70
N HIS A 61 -9.45 17.77 22.65
CA HIS A 61 -9.78 17.77 24.06
C HIS A 61 -11.19 18.35 24.31
N ASP A 62 -11.46 19.55 23.79
CA ASP A 62 -12.75 20.24 24.03
C ASP A 62 -13.91 19.45 23.42
N LEU A 63 -13.75 18.91 22.20
CA LEU A 63 -14.78 18.09 21.56
C LEU A 63 -15.15 16.89 22.44
N TYR A 64 -14.16 16.11 22.86
CA TYR A 64 -14.42 14.87 23.55
C TYR A 64 -14.75 15.06 25.03
N PHE A 65 -14.22 16.07 25.68
CA PHE A 65 -14.65 16.46 27.02
C PHE A 65 -16.15 16.74 27.04
N ASP A 66 -16.63 17.52 26.08
CA ASP A 66 -18.05 17.85 25.96
C ASP A 66 -18.89 16.65 25.51
N ILE A 67 -18.48 15.90 24.47
CA ILE A 67 -19.21 14.73 23.97
C ILE A 67 -19.40 13.70 25.08
N LEU A 68 -18.32 13.34 25.78
CA LEU A 68 -18.31 12.26 26.78
C LEU A 68 -19.02 12.64 28.06
N SER A 69 -19.16 13.95 28.39
CA SER A 69 -19.96 14.40 29.55
C SER A 69 -21.43 14.01 29.47
N GLY A 70 -21.94 13.63 28.29
CA GLY A 70 -23.32 13.21 28.03
C GLY A 70 -23.48 11.74 27.63
N LYS A 71 -22.46 10.88 27.83
CA LYS A 71 -22.48 9.50 27.33
C LYS A 71 -23.46 8.55 28.00
N GLY A 72 -24.01 8.90 29.19
CA GLY A 72 -24.88 8.02 29.95
C GLY A 72 -24.16 6.78 30.48
N GLY A 73 -24.78 5.61 30.38
CA GLY A 73 -24.20 4.33 30.80
C GLY A 73 -23.41 3.58 29.70
N VAL A 74 -23.43 4.06 28.48
CA VAL A 74 -22.69 3.40 27.35
C VAL A 74 -21.19 3.59 27.50
N LYS A 75 -20.44 2.53 27.33
CA LYS A 75 -18.97 2.58 27.28
C LYS A 75 -18.49 3.07 25.93
N VAL A 76 -17.49 3.94 25.91
CA VAL A 76 -16.96 4.56 24.70
C VAL A 76 -15.50 4.12 24.50
N LEU A 77 -15.23 3.44 23.37
CA LEU A 77 -13.92 3.12 22.89
C LEU A 77 -13.45 4.21 21.91
N LEU A 78 -12.29 4.80 22.19
CA LEU A 78 -11.56 5.60 21.23
C LEU A 78 -10.62 4.68 20.44
N GLN A 79 -10.85 4.48 19.14
CA GLN A 79 -9.99 3.64 18.30
C GLN A 79 -9.06 4.48 17.44
N THR A 80 -7.75 4.18 17.52
CA THR A 80 -6.70 4.76 16.67
C THR A 80 -5.97 3.67 15.89
N TYR A 81 -5.50 3.98 14.67
CA TYR A 81 -4.82 3.03 13.80
C TYR A 81 -3.96 3.73 12.73
N PHE A 82 -3.09 2.97 12.06
CA PHE A 82 -2.11 3.39 11.04
C PHE A 82 -0.92 4.16 11.61
N GLY A 83 -0.64 4.03 12.90
CA GLY A 83 0.47 4.69 13.56
C GLY A 83 0.26 4.86 15.05
N ASP A 84 1.10 5.65 15.68
CA ASP A 84 1.05 5.94 17.11
C ASP A 84 0.55 7.36 17.42
N VAL A 85 0.14 7.56 18.66
CA VAL A 85 -0.48 8.79 19.17
C VAL A 85 0.47 9.63 20.00
N ARG A 86 1.76 9.66 19.66
CA ARG A 86 2.83 10.32 20.46
C ARG A 86 2.56 11.78 20.80
N ASP A 87 1.83 12.54 19.94
CA ASP A 87 1.55 13.96 20.18
C ASP A 87 0.36 14.20 21.11
N CYS A 88 -0.44 13.18 21.41
CA CYS A 88 -1.68 13.34 22.20
C CYS A 88 -1.93 12.18 23.19
N TYR A 89 -0.94 11.32 23.47
CA TYR A 89 -1.11 10.15 24.34
C TYR A 89 -1.64 10.54 25.72
N GLU A 90 -1.05 11.52 26.39
CA GLU A 90 -1.49 11.98 27.71
C GLU A 90 -2.89 12.61 27.66
N ALA A 91 -3.20 13.34 26.59
CA ALA A 91 -4.52 13.95 26.41
C ALA A 91 -5.63 12.89 26.23
N ILE A 92 -5.41 11.86 25.42
CA ILE A 92 -6.40 10.78 25.20
C ILE A 92 -6.57 9.91 26.45
N THR A 93 -5.50 9.66 27.20
CA THR A 93 -5.57 8.84 28.42
C THR A 93 -6.24 9.60 29.59
N ALA A 94 -6.17 10.92 29.63
CA ALA A 94 -6.82 11.76 30.64
C ALA A 94 -8.35 11.94 30.40
N LEU A 95 -8.83 11.83 29.16
CA LEU A 95 -10.26 11.97 28.84
C LEU A 95 -11.05 10.75 29.32
N PRO A 96 -12.36 10.90 29.66
CA PRO A 96 -13.19 9.85 30.24
C PRO A 96 -13.71 8.82 29.22
N PHE A 97 -12.83 8.33 28.35
CA PHE A 97 -13.05 7.11 27.56
C PHE A 97 -13.02 5.88 28.47
N ASP A 98 -13.80 4.88 28.14
CA ASP A 98 -13.79 3.59 28.86
C ASP A 98 -12.78 2.62 28.26
N GLY A 99 -12.46 2.79 26.97
CA GLY A 99 -11.43 2.03 26.27
C GLY A 99 -10.64 2.88 25.29
N ILE A 100 -9.39 2.49 25.06
CA ILE A 100 -8.50 3.14 24.08
C ILE A 100 -7.86 2.05 23.22
N GLY A 101 -8.02 2.16 21.90
CA GLY A 101 -7.43 1.28 20.92
C GLY A 101 -6.12 1.87 20.37
N LEU A 102 -5.04 1.11 20.47
CA LEU A 102 -3.72 1.49 19.98
C LEU A 102 -3.20 0.46 18.98
N ASP A 103 -2.57 0.95 17.93
CA ASP A 103 -1.90 0.14 16.92
C ASP A 103 -0.47 -0.20 17.38
N PHE A 104 -0.17 -1.51 17.52
CA PHE A 104 1.17 -2.02 17.87
C PHE A 104 1.89 -2.63 16.66
N VAL A 105 1.30 -2.57 15.47
CA VAL A 105 1.92 -3.03 14.21
C VAL A 105 2.59 -1.87 13.48
N GLU A 106 1.85 -0.81 13.19
CA GLU A 106 2.39 0.40 12.54
C GLU A 106 2.77 1.49 13.56
N GLY A 107 2.21 1.45 14.75
CA GLY A 107 2.47 2.39 15.85
C GLY A 107 3.77 2.09 16.59
N ARG A 108 4.93 2.39 15.99
CA ARG A 108 6.26 2.09 16.54
C ARG A 108 6.50 2.63 17.94
N GLN A 109 5.86 3.74 18.29
CA GLN A 109 5.96 4.35 19.61
C GLN A 109 4.87 3.91 20.60
N SER A 110 3.91 3.06 20.20
CA SER A 110 2.81 2.66 21.08
C SER A 110 3.30 1.96 22.35
N LEU A 111 4.18 0.97 22.23
CA LEU A 111 4.77 0.31 23.40
C LEU A 111 5.73 1.22 24.22
N PRO A 112 6.63 2.00 23.61
CA PRO A 112 7.38 3.05 24.32
C PRO A 112 6.51 4.04 25.09
N LEU A 113 5.39 4.49 24.54
CA LEU A 113 4.47 5.40 25.20
C LEU A 113 3.83 4.77 26.44
N LEU A 114 3.35 3.51 26.33
CA LEU A 114 2.85 2.75 27.48
C LEU A 114 3.89 2.68 28.60
N LYS A 115 5.15 2.37 28.28
CA LYS A 115 6.24 2.25 29.26
C LYS A 115 6.61 3.59 29.90
N THR A 116 6.52 4.68 29.14
CA THR A 116 6.94 5.99 29.62
C THR A 116 5.88 6.66 30.49
N TYR A 117 4.61 6.59 30.06
CA TYR A 117 3.52 7.31 30.71
C TYR A 117 2.57 6.39 31.50
N GLY A 118 2.70 5.08 31.36
CA GLY A 118 1.75 4.10 31.91
C GLY A 118 0.42 4.10 31.15
N PHE A 119 -0.53 3.26 31.59
CA PHE A 119 -1.89 3.23 31.10
C PHE A 119 -2.88 3.27 32.29
N PRO A 120 -3.98 4.06 32.21
CA PRO A 120 -4.95 4.18 33.31
C PRO A 120 -5.60 2.84 33.65
N GLN A 121 -5.64 2.50 34.95
CA GLN A 121 -6.20 1.22 35.44
C GLN A 121 -7.71 1.11 35.34
N ASP A 122 -8.40 2.23 35.16
CA ASP A 122 -9.87 2.33 34.99
C ASP A 122 -10.31 2.21 33.53
N LYS A 123 -9.38 1.99 32.60
CA LYS A 123 -9.65 1.88 31.16
C LYS A 123 -9.21 0.53 30.61
N VAL A 124 -9.90 0.10 29.55
CA VAL A 124 -9.53 -1.11 28.77
C VAL A 124 -8.62 -0.71 27.61
N LEU A 125 -7.48 -1.37 27.50
CA LEU A 125 -6.59 -1.22 26.33
C LEU A 125 -6.98 -2.22 25.24
N PHE A 126 -7.42 -1.73 24.08
CA PHE A 126 -7.62 -2.52 22.88
C PHE A 126 -6.32 -2.54 22.09
N ALA A 127 -5.59 -3.64 22.20
CA ALA A 127 -4.25 -3.78 21.62
C ALA A 127 -4.31 -4.37 20.20
N GLY A 128 -4.04 -3.54 19.21
CA GLY A 128 -3.97 -3.93 17.80
C GLY A 128 -2.68 -4.68 17.46
N VAL A 129 -2.63 -5.98 17.72
CA VAL A 129 -1.43 -6.83 17.58
C VAL A 129 -1.45 -7.73 16.35
N VAL A 130 -2.60 -7.89 15.68
CA VAL A 130 -2.72 -8.64 14.43
C VAL A 130 -2.83 -7.67 13.27
N ASN A 131 -1.93 -7.81 12.29
CA ASN A 131 -1.87 -6.89 11.14
C ASN A 131 -3.14 -6.92 10.29
N GLY A 132 -3.90 -5.81 10.27
CA GLY A 132 -5.14 -5.67 9.50
C GLY A 132 -4.93 -5.19 8.04
N LYS A 133 -3.70 -4.85 7.63
CA LYS A 133 -3.39 -4.30 6.28
C LYS A 133 -2.67 -5.28 5.37
N ASN A 134 -2.03 -6.32 5.91
CA ASN A 134 -1.31 -7.29 5.10
C ASN A 134 -1.88 -8.70 5.28
N ILE A 135 -1.67 -9.55 4.29
CA ILE A 135 -2.30 -10.87 4.17
C ILE A 135 -1.49 -12.00 4.82
N TRP A 136 -0.33 -11.70 5.38
CA TRP A 136 0.52 -12.73 5.99
C TRP A 136 -0.06 -13.21 7.31
N LYS A 137 0.15 -14.50 7.57
CA LYS A 137 -0.18 -15.13 8.84
C LYS A 137 0.59 -14.48 9.97
N ASN A 138 -0.06 -14.27 11.11
CA ASN A 138 0.56 -13.73 12.30
C ASN A 138 1.59 -14.72 12.88
N HIS A 139 2.75 -14.23 13.30
CA HIS A 139 3.79 -14.99 13.98
C HIS A 139 3.48 -15.03 15.48
N TYR A 140 2.82 -16.08 15.94
CA TYR A 140 2.29 -16.18 17.31
C TYR A 140 3.34 -15.96 18.39
N ALA A 141 4.54 -16.53 18.26
CA ALA A 141 5.59 -16.34 19.26
C ALA A 141 5.92 -14.86 19.49
N GLY A 142 6.11 -14.08 18.41
CA GLY A 142 6.39 -12.66 18.52
C GLY A 142 5.21 -11.86 19.07
N THR A 143 3.98 -12.24 18.69
CA THR A 143 2.77 -11.57 19.20
C THR A 143 2.51 -11.88 20.66
N LEU A 144 2.77 -13.11 21.14
CA LEU A 144 2.67 -13.49 22.55
C LEU A 144 3.67 -12.71 23.40
N GLU A 145 4.92 -12.59 22.94
CA GLU A 145 5.94 -11.79 23.62
C GLU A 145 5.57 -10.30 23.69
N LEU A 146 4.96 -9.77 22.62
CA LEU A 146 4.45 -8.38 22.60
C LEU A 146 3.26 -8.24 23.55
N ALA A 147 2.31 -9.16 23.54
CA ALA A 147 1.14 -9.14 24.40
C ALA A 147 1.52 -9.20 25.90
N GLU A 148 2.51 -10.02 26.26
CA GLU A 148 3.06 -10.05 27.63
C GLU A 148 3.65 -8.67 28.04
N LYS A 149 4.41 -8.03 27.17
CA LYS A 149 4.96 -6.69 27.43
C LYS A 149 3.86 -5.64 27.60
N ILE A 150 2.77 -5.74 26.82
CA ILE A 150 1.61 -4.84 26.93
C ILE A 150 0.84 -5.09 28.23
N GLN A 151 0.61 -6.34 28.58
CA GLN A 151 -0.09 -6.75 29.82
C GLN A 151 0.61 -6.25 31.08
N ASN A 152 1.95 -6.14 31.06
CA ASN A 152 2.72 -5.62 32.20
C ASN A 152 2.48 -4.12 32.42
N GLU A 153 2.00 -3.37 31.43
CA GLU A 153 1.80 -1.92 31.50
C GLU A 153 0.33 -1.50 31.63
N ALA A 154 -0.62 -2.43 31.32
CA ALA A 154 -2.06 -2.13 31.33
C ALA A 154 -2.82 -3.18 32.15
N GLY A 155 -3.84 -2.72 32.93
CA GLY A 155 -4.62 -3.59 33.82
C GLY A 155 -5.53 -4.57 33.07
N GLU A 156 -6.32 -4.07 32.13
CA GLU A 156 -7.22 -4.85 31.29
C GLU A 156 -6.87 -4.68 29.80
N VAL A 157 -6.63 -5.79 29.10
CA VAL A 157 -6.20 -5.80 27.71
C VAL A 157 -7.14 -6.65 26.86
N VAL A 158 -7.64 -6.10 25.77
CA VAL A 158 -8.38 -6.80 24.72
C VAL A 158 -7.52 -6.88 23.47
N LEU A 159 -7.24 -8.07 22.96
CA LEU A 159 -6.51 -8.24 21.71
C LEU A 159 -7.39 -7.84 20.52
N SER A 160 -6.81 -7.10 19.58
CA SER A 160 -7.50 -6.59 18.40
C SER A 160 -6.64 -6.69 17.14
N THR A 161 -7.25 -6.42 16.00
CA THR A 161 -6.50 -6.12 14.78
C THR A 161 -5.95 -4.70 14.82
N SER A 162 -4.82 -4.46 14.14
CA SER A 162 -4.16 -3.13 14.14
C SER A 162 -5.00 -2.03 13.46
N CYS A 163 -5.92 -2.44 12.58
CA CYS A 163 -6.89 -1.57 11.90
C CYS A 163 -8.03 -2.41 11.35
N SER A 164 -8.99 -1.76 10.67
CA SER A 164 -10.10 -2.44 10.01
C SER A 164 -9.64 -3.50 9.01
N LEU A 165 -10.29 -4.68 9.03
CA LEU A 165 -10.05 -5.77 8.08
C LEU A 165 -10.58 -5.51 6.65
N LEU A 166 -11.10 -4.33 6.37
CA LEU A 166 -11.44 -3.89 5.00
C LEU A 166 -10.22 -3.81 4.07
N HIS A 167 -9.01 -3.74 4.63
CA HIS A 167 -7.76 -3.65 3.87
C HIS A 167 -7.21 -5.01 3.43
N VAL A 168 -7.78 -6.11 3.90
CA VAL A 168 -7.43 -7.47 3.52
C VAL A 168 -8.62 -8.19 2.90
N PRO A 169 -8.41 -9.22 2.05
CA PRO A 169 -9.51 -9.97 1.46
C PRO A 169 -10.34 -10.71 2.52
N CYS A 170 -11.59 -11.06 2.17
CA CYS A 170 -12.55 -11.63 3.13
C CYS A 170 -12.08 -12.96 3.72
N THR A 171 -11.81 -13.98 2.89
CA THR A 171 -11.45 -15.34 3.35
C THR A 171 -10.68 -16.14 2.32
N LEU A 172 -9.74 -16.95 2.79
CA LEU A 172 -8.99 -17.91 1.98
C LEU A 172 -9.85 -19.05 1.43
N LYS A 173 -11.02 -19.32 2.00
CA LYS A 173 -11.93 -20.38 1.53
C LYS A 173 -12.31 -20.22 0.07
N ASN A 174 -12.33 -18.99 -0.42
CA ASN A 174 -12.69 -18.65 -1.80
C ASN A 174 -11.52 -18.80 -2.80
N GLU A 175 -10.28 -19.00 -2.33
CA GLU A 175 -9.08 -19.14 -3.16
C GLU A 175 -8.83 -20.62 -3.49
N THR A 176 -9.66 -21.18 -4.38
CA THR A 176 -9.64 -22.62 -4.67
C THR A 176 -8.47 -23.09 -5.53
N LYS A 177 -7.81 -22.17 -6.24
CA LYS A 177 -6.63 -22.46 -7.08
C LYS A 177 -5.30 -22.12 -6.41
N LEU A 178 -5.35 -21.50 -5.23
CA LEU A 178 -4.13 -21.19 -4.51
C LEU A 178 -3.55 -22.46 -3.90
N GLU A 179 -2.35 -22.83 -4.34
CA GLU A 179 -1.64 -24.01 -3.88
C GLU A 179 -1.35 -23.94 -2.38
N GLU A 180 -1.40 -25.09 -1.69
CA GLU A 180 -1.23 -25.17 -0.23
C GLU A 180 0.16 -24.69 0.22
N GLN A 181 1.18 -24.86 -0.60
CA GLN A 181 2.53 -24.33 -0.29
C GLN A 181 2.57 -22.82 -0.09
N TYR A 182 1.64 -22.06 -0.68
CA TYR A 182 1.49 -20.60 -0.51
C TYR A 182 0.42 -20.29 0.54
N ARG A 183 -0.73 -20.96 0.42
CA ARG A 183 -1.93 -20.72 1.23
C ARG A 183 -1.66 -20.76 2.73
N ARG A 184 -0.82 -21.69 3.20
CA ARG A 184 -0.48 -21.85 4.62
C ARG A 184 0.19 -20.63 5.28
N TYR A 185 0.75 -19.71 4.46
CA TYR A 185 1.37 -18.47 4.95
C TYR A 185 0.42 -17.26 4.97
N PHE A 186 -0.80 -17.41 4.45
CA PHE A 186 -1.74 -16.32 4.36
C PHE A 186 -2.82 -16.39 5.45
N ALA A 187 -3.31 -15.21 5.83
CA ALA A 187 -4.46 -15.00 6.70
C ALA A 187 -5.25 -13.80 6.19
N PHE A 188 -6.46 -14.03 5.69
CA PHE A 188 -7.39 -13.00 5.28
C PHE A 188 -8.28 -12.59 6.47
N ALA A 189 -9.33 -11.80 6.27
CA ALA A 189 -10.09 -11.23 7.37
C ALA A 189 -10.67 -12.30 8.34
N GLU A 190 -11.31 -13.35 7.84
CA GLU A 190 -11.83 -14.42 8.69
C GLU A 190 -10.71 -15.18 9.41
N GLU A 191 -9.62 -15.46 8.71
CA GLU A 191 -8.47 -16.15 9.30
C GLU A 191 -7.78 -15.30 10.37
N LYS A 192 -7.71 -13.98 10.21
CA LYS A 192 -7.16 -13.06 11.22
C LYS A 192 -8.01 -13.01 12.50
N LEU A 193 -9.33 -13.13 12.38
CA LEU A 193 -10.19 -13.26 13.55
C LEU A 193 -9.94 -14.61 14.27
N SER A 194 -9.68 -15.69 13.50
CA SER A 194 -9.28 -16.97 14.08
C SER A 194 -7.92 -16.87 14.78
N GLU A 195 -6.96 -16.13 14.21
CA GLU A 195 -5.65 -15.88 14.85
C GLU A 195 -5.78 -15.16 16.20
N LEU A 196 -6.68 -14.18 16.31
CA LEU A 196 -6.96 -13.52 17.61
C LEU A 196 -7.49 -14.52 18.64
N ALA A 197 -8.41 -15.40 18.24
CA ALA A 197 -8.96 -16.45 19.12
C ALA A 197 -7.88 -17.46 19.55
N ASP A 198 -7.02 -17.88 18.63
CA ASP A 198 -5.92 -18.79 18.89
C ASP A 198 -4.90 -18.16 19.85
N ILE A 199 -4.46 -16.91 19.60
CA ILE A 199 -3.52 -16.18 20.46
C ILE A 199 -4.08 -16.05 21.86
N ARG A 200 -5.35 -15.68 22.00
CA ARG A 200 -6.05 -15.62 23.30
C ARG A 200 -6.02 -16.97 24.01
N ALA A 201 -6.41 -18.04 23.33
CA ALA A 201 -6.44 -19.38 23.91
C ALA A 201 -5.05 -19.84 24.38
N VAL A 202 -4.00 -19.47 23.64
CA VAL A 202 -2.61 -19.77 24.03
C VAL A 202 -2.19 -18.95 25.25
N LEU A 203 -2.56 -17.66 25.34
CA LEU A 203 -2.25 -16.80 26.50
C LEU A 203 -2.95 -17.26 27.79
N GLU A 204 -4.20 -17.74 27.68
CA GLU A 204 -4.98 -18.22 28.82
C GLU A 204 -4.61 -19.68 29.26
N SER A 205 -3.73 -20.35 28.50
CA SER A 205 -3.32 -21.74 28.78
C SER A 205 -2.23 -21.83 29.84
N GLU A 206 -2.31 -22.83 30.72
CA GLU A 206 -1.23 -23.15 31.65
C GLU A 206 0.03 -23.67 30.94
N GLU A 207 -0.10 -24.24 29.73
CA GLU A 207 0.99 -24.78 28.91
C GLU A 207 0.94 -24.23 27.49
N PRO A 208 1.25 -22.91 27.27
CA PRO A 208 1.16 -22.26 25.98
C PRO A 208 1.90 -23.00 24.87
N GLY A 209 3.10 -23.48 25.15
CA GLY A 209 3.96 -24.20 24.19
C GLY A 209 3.43 -25.57 23.73
N LYS A 210 2.38 -26.10 24.37
CA LYS A 210 1.74 -27.39 24.00
C LYS A 210 0.43 -27.20 23.24
N GLN A 211 -0.03 -25.97 23.07
CA GLN A 211 -1.26 -25.68 22.28
C GLN A 211 -1.06 -26.02 20.82
N GLU A 212 -1.95 -26.79 20.21
CA GLU A 212 -1.81 -27.21 18.80
C GLU A 212 -1.79 -26.03 17.84
N ALA A 213 -2.56 -24.97 18.11
CA ALA A 213 -2.54 -23.72 17.33
C ALA A 213 -1.15 -23.09 17.33
N TYR A 214 -0.48 -23.02 18.50
CA TYR A 214 0.87 -22.52 18.62
C TYR A 214 1.88 -23.40 17.89
N LEU A 215 1.84 -24.72 18.12
CA LEU A 215 2.74 -25.68 17.47
C LEU A 215 2.59 -25.68 15.94
N SER A 216 1.36 -25.59 15.45
CA SER A 216 1.06 -25.47 14.01
C SER A 216 1.64 -24.19 13.42
N ASN A 217 1.49 -23.05 14.11
CA ASN A 217 2.07 -21.79 13.70
C ASN A 217 3.60 -21.86 13.68
N GLN A 218 4.24 -22.41 14.71
CA GLN A 218 5.68 -22.60 14.77
C GLN A 218 6.22 -23.47 13.63
N ARG A 219 5.50 -24.52 13.21
CA ARG A 219 5.88 -25.33 12.04
C ARG A 219 5.93 -24.50 10.76
N VAL A 220 4.95 -23.60 10.54
CA VAL A 220 4.92 -22.73 9.36
C VAL A 220 6.11 -21.79 9.32
N PHE A 221 6.47 -21.17 10.46
CA PHE A 221 7.58 -20.21 10.53
C PHE A 221 8.95 -20.88 10.71
N GLY A 222 9.01 -22.13 11.17
CA GLY A 222 10.25 -22.91 11.28
C GLY A 222 10.76 -23.49 9.95
N GLU A 223 9.92 -23.52 8.91
CA GLU A 223 10.30 -23.97 7.58
C GLU A 223 10.85 -22.82 6.74
N ALA A 224 11.87 -23.12 5.93
CA ALA A 224 12.38 -22.12 4.98
C ALA A 224 11.29 -21.73 3.95
N ARG A 225 10.93 -20.49 3.92
CA ARG A 225 10.01 -19.97 2.91
C ARG A 225 10.66 -20.07 1.53
N GLY A 226 9.95 -20.62 0.56
CA GLY A 226 10.39 -20.69 -0.83
C GLY A 226 10.49 -19.32 -1.52
N GLY A 227 10.89 -19.32 -2.79
CA GLY A 227 10.94 -18.10 -3.61
C GLY A 227 12.23 -17.29 -3.46
N GLN A 228 13.27 -17.84 -2.84
CA GLN A 228 14.59 -17.21 -2.77
C GLN A 228 15.37 -17.42 -4.08
N ASN A 229 16.00 -16.35 -4.57
CA ASN A 229 16.87 -16.38 -5.75
C ASN A 229 18.24 -15.75 -5.41
N PRO A 230 19.28 -16.57 -5.19
CA PRO A 230 20.60 -16.06 -4.83
C PRO A 230 21.16 -15.04 -5.81
N ALA A 231 20.93 -15.20 -7.11
CA ALA A 231 21.42 -14.27 -8.13
C ALA A 231 20.76 -12.88 -8.00
N VAL A 232 19.47 -12.82 -7.66
CA VAL A 232 18.77 -11.55 -7.39
C VAL A 232 19.36 -10.87 -6.16
N ARG A 233 19.61 -11.62 -5.10
CA ARG A 233 20.18 -11.09 -3.84
C ARG A 233 21.60 -10.60 -4.04
N GLU A 234 22.43 -11.36 -4.76
CA GLU A 234 23.78 -10.94 -5.11
C GLU A 234 23.77 -9.64 -5.93
N ARG A 235 22.86 -9.53 -6.90
CA ARG A 235 22.70 -8.32 -7.71
C ARG A 235 22.30 -7.11 -6.86
N VAL A 236 21.38 -7.27 -5.90
CA VAL A 236 21.01 -6.19 -4.96
C VAL A 236 22.18 -5.82 -4.04
N ASN A 237 22.90 -6.81 -3.51
CA ASN A 237 24.05 -6.59 -2.63
C ASN A 237 25.23 -5.91 -3.32
N SER A 238 25.33 -6.03 -4.65
CA SER A 238 26.37 -5.38 -5.47
C SER A 238 26.06 -3.90 -5.79
N LEU A 239 24.88 -3.39 -5.44
CA LEU A 239 24.52 -2.00 -5.69
C LEU A 239 25.37 -1.03 -4.87
N GLY A 240 26.04 -0.12 -5.56
CA GLY A 240 26.78 0.99 -4.96
C GLY A 240 26.15 2.34 -5.32
N GLU A 241 26.78 3.43 -4.93
CA GLU A 241 26.29 4.78 -5.16
C GLU A 241 26.10 5.13 -6.64
N LYS A 242 26.91 4.55 -7.52
CA LYS A 242 26.88 4.76 -8.96
C LYS A 242 25.55 4.31 -9.58
N GLU A 243 24.99 3.21 -9.09
CA GLU A 243 23.75 2.63 -9.59
C GLU A 243 22.53 3.50 -9.28
N PHE A 244 22.66 4.41 -8.31
CA PHE A 244 21.61 5.37 -7.92
C PHE A 244 21.83 6.78 -8.47
N THR A 245 22.88 6.97 -9.28
CA THR A 245 23.27 8.28 -9.80
C THR A 245 23.23 8.30 -11.31
N ARG A 246 22.40 9.15 -11.87
CA ARG A 246 22.35 9.37 -13.33
C ARG A 246 23.28 10.49 -13.74
N LEU A 247 24.21 10.17 -14.67
CA LEU A 247 25.15 11.11 -15.26
C LEU A 247 24.93 11.20 -16.77
N PRO A 248 25.28 12.35 -17.39
CA PRO A 248 25.64 13.63 -16.78
C PRO A 248 24.50 14.25 -16.00
N LYS A 249 24.70 15.38 -15.33
CA LYS A 249 23.68 16.07 -14.55
C LYS A 249 22.50 16.54 -15.43
N PHE A 250 21.38 16.85 -14.78
CA PHE A 250 20.13 17.19 -15.48
C PHE A 250 20.30 18.31 -16.50
N GLU A 251 20.99 19.39 -16.14
CA GLU A 251 21.17 20.58 -16.99
C GLU A 251 21.91 20.23 -18.28
N GLU A 252 22.91 19.34 -18.23
CA GLU A 252 23.65 18.87 -19.40
C GLU A 252 22.77 17.94 -20.25
N ARG A 253 22.05 17.03 -19.61
CA ARG A 253 21.14 16.10 -20.32
C ARG A 253 19.99 16.86 -20.99
N GLU A 254 19.41 17.84 -20.31
CA GLU A 254 18.32 18.65 -20.86
C GLU A 254 18.72 19.33 -22.18
N ALA A 255 19.94 19.87 -22.24
CA ALA A 255 20.47 20.50 -23.47
C ALA A 255 20.62 19.48 -24.61
N ILE A 256 21.15 18.29 -24.31
CA ILE A 256 21.30 17.19 -25.29
C ILE A 256 19.94 16.71 -25.78
N GLN A 257 18.99 16.48 -24.88
CA GLN A 257 17.65 15.99 -25.17
C GLN A 257 16.82 17.00 -25.97
N LYS A 258 16.91 18.30 -25.64
CA LYS A 258 16.28 19.38 -26.42
C LYS A 258 16.80 19.39 -27.86
N MET A 259 18.11 19.23 -28.05
CA MET A 259 18.71 19.18 -29.39
C MET A 259 18.26 17.92 -30.16
N ARG A 260 18.21 16.77 -29.48
CA ARG A 260 17.82 15.48 -30.10
C ARG A 260 16.39 15.48 -30.58
N PHE A 261 15.47 15.93 -29.74
CA PHE A 261 14.03 15.77 -30.02
C PHE A 261 13.43 16.96 -30.77
N GLY A 262 14.00 18.16 -30.67
CA GLY A 262 13.50 19.37 -31.35
C GLY A 262 12.05 19.71 -31.01
N LEU A 263 11.56 19.32 -29.82
CA LEU A 263 10.19 19.53 -29.40
C LEU A 263 9.90 21.03 -29.16
N PRO A 264 8.64 21.45 -29.31
CA PRO A 264 8.24 22.83 -29.00
C PRO A 264 8.43 23.14 -27.50
N LEU A 265 8.31 24.39 -27.11
CA LEU A 265 8.46 24.85 -25.73
C LEU A 265 7.47 24.13 -24.77
N LEU A 266 6.26 23.87 -25.24
CA LEU A 266 5.21 23.17 -24.51
C LEU A 266 4.74 21.97 -25.35
N PRO A 267 5.48 20.83 -25.34
CA PRO A 267 5.12 19.67 -26.13
C PRO A 267 3.86 19.01 -25.58
N THR A 268 3.01 18.56 -26.49
CA THR A 268 1.77 17.86 -26.16
C THR A 268 1.97 16.35 -26.19
N THR A 269 1.35 15.65 -25.23
CA THR A 269 1.34 14.19 -25.13
C THR A 269 0.13 13.74 -24.32
N THR A 270 -0.16 12.44 -24.29
CA THR A 270 -1.14 11.85 -23.34
C THR A 270 -0.43 11.14 -22.20
N ILE A 271 -1.20 10.72 -21.19
CA ILE A 271 -0.64 10.04 -20.03
C ILE A 271 -0.05 8.64 -20.38
N GLY A 272 -0.63 7.95 -21.39
CA GLY A 272 -0.17 6.61 -21.80
C GLY A 272 -1.31 5.71 -22.24
N SER A 273 -2.22 5.40 -21.34
CA SER A 273 -3.35 4.50 -21.60
C SER A 273 -4.47 5.15 -22.40
N PHE A 274 -5.01 4.40 -23.36
CA PHE A 274 -6.23 4.73 -24.09
C PHE A 274 -7.41 3.91 -23.58
N PRO A 275 -8.67 4.27 -23.93
CA PRO A 275 -9.85 3.63 -23.37
C PRO A 275 -9.87 2.12 -23.57
N GLN A 276 -10.11 1.40 -22.48
CA GLN A 276 -10.28 -0.05 -22.47
C GLN A 276 -11.69 -0.40 -22.99
N THR A 277 -11.86 -0.44 -24.30
CA THR A 277 -13.15 -0.74 -24.95
C THR A 277 -13.62 -2.17 -24.65
N LYS A 278 -14.89 -2.47 -24.99
CA LYS A 278 -15.41 -3.85 -24.84
C LYS A 278 -14.60 -4.86 -25.65
N GLU A 279 -14.13 -4.47 -26.85
CA GLU A 279 -13.33 -5.33 -27.74
C GLU A 279 -11.95 -5.64 -27.13
N VAL A 280 -11.26 -4.62 -26.61
CA VAL A 280 -9.94 -4.79 -25.96
C VAL A 280 -10.07 -5.74 -24.76
N ARG A 281 -11.10 -5.54 -23.92
CA ARG A 281 -11.34 -6.42 -22.78
C ARG A 281 -11.70 -7.84 -23.21
N ALA A 282 -12.51 -7.99 -24.27
CA ALA A 282 -12.87 -9.30 -24.81
C ALA A 282 -11.66 -10.06 -25.37
N ASN A 283 -10.78 -9.37 -26.14
CA ASN A 283 -9.54 -9.95 -26.67
C ASN A 283 -8.63 -10.49 -25.54
N ARG A 284 -8.41 -9.67 -24.50
CA ARG A 284 -7.61 -10.08 -23.32
C ARG A 284 -8.24 -11.26 -22.58
N SER A 285 -9.57 -11.24 -22.39
CA SER A 285 -10.30 -12.34 -21.75
C SER A 285 -10.22 -13.64 -22.56
N ALA A 286 -10.34 -13.55 -23.89
CA ALA A 286 -10.23 -14.70 -24.77
C ALA A 286 -8.83 -15.33 -24.71
N TYR A 287 -7.79 -14.50 -24.71
CA TYR A 287 -6.40 -14.96 -24.56
C TYR A 287 -6.16 -15.64 -23.19
N LYS A 288 -6.56 -14.98 -22.07
CA LYS A 288 -6.44 -15.56 -20.71
C LYS A 288 -7.21 -16.89 -20.55
N LYS A 289 -8.27 -17.13 -21.35
CA LYS A 289 -9.04 -18.38 -21.38
C LYS A 289 -8.52 -19.42 -22.37
N GLY A 290 -7.45 -19.13 -23.11
CA GLY A 290 -6.92 -20.02 -24.17
C GLY A 290 -7.83 -20.18 -25.38
N GLN A 291 -8.77 -19.24 -25.61
CA GLN A 291 -9.69 -19.25 -26.76
C GLN A 291 -9.03 -18.69 -28.05
N ILE A 292 -8.00 -17.88 -27.89
CA ILE A 292 -7.13 -17.38 -28.96
C ILE A 292 -5.68 -17.61 -28.56
N ASP A 293 -4.81 -17.78 -29.56
CA ASP A 293 -3.37 -17.92 -29.33
C ASP A 293 -2.67 -16.55 -29.14
N GLU A 294 -1.38 -16.59 -28.78
CA GLU A 294 -0.56 -15.39 -28.55
C GLU A 294 -0.46 -14.53 -29.82
N ARG A 295 -0.34 -15.14 -30.99
CA ARG A 295 -0.25 -14.42 -32.26
C ARG A 295 -1.53 -13.63 -32.54
N GLN A 296 -2.70 -14.25 -32.40
CA GLN A 296 -4.00 -13.59 -32.60
C GLN A 296 -4.20 -12.45 -31.60
N TYR A 297 -3.77 -12.64 -30.35
CA TYR A 297 -3.80 -11.62 -29.32
C TYR A 297 -2.93 -10.42 -29.68
N GLN A 298 -1.68 -10.68 -30.12
CA GLN A 298 -0.75 -9.62 -30.52
C GLN A 298 -1.21 -8.88 -31.78
N GLU A 299 -1.68 -9.59 -32.82
CA GLU A 299 -2.20 -8.98 -34.04
C GLU A 299 -3.36 -8.02 -33.78
N PHE A 300 -4.25 -8.36 -32.84
CA PHE A 300 -5.32 -7.44 -32.42
C PHE A 300 -4.74 -6.18 -31.72
N ASN A 301 -3.82 -6.36 -30.80
CA ASN A 301 -3.21 -5.23 -30.09
C ASN A 301 -2.45 -4.31 -31.07
N CYS A 302 -1.72 -4.87 -32.03
CA CYS A 302 -1.03 -4.11 -33.08
C CYS A 302 -2.00 -3.24 -33.89
N ARG A 303 -3.14 -3.78 -34.32
CA ARG A 303 -4.17 -2.97 -34.99
C ARG A 303 -4.69 -1.81 -34.13
N LYS A 304 -4.88 -2.03 -32.82
CA LYS A 304 -5.29 -0.96 -31.92
C LYS A 304 -4.20 0.10 -31.71
N ILE A 305 -2.94 -0.32 -31.74
CA ILE A 305 -1.79 0.61 -31.71
C ILE A 305 -1.76 1.46 -32.98
N GLU A 306 -1.94 0.86 -34.17
CA GLU A 306 -2.04 1.62 -35.44
C GLU A 306 -3.14 2.69 -35.40
N GLU A 307 -4.36 2.30 -34.98
CA GLU A 307 -5.48 3.22 -34.82
C GLU A 307 -5.13 4.36 -33.86
N CYS A 308 -4.46 4.02 -32.74
CA CYS A 308 -4.07 4.95 -31.69
C CYS A 308 -2.99 5.94 -32.17
N ILE A 309 -1.96 5.48 -32.87
CA ILE A 309 -0.89 6.34 -33.42
C ILE A 309 -1.48 7.29 -34.46
N ARG A 310 -2.28 6.79 -35.39
CA ARG A 310 -2.94 7.60 -36.43
C ARG A 310 -3.80 8.73 -35.80
N LEU A 311 -4.63 8.39 -34.81
CA LEU A 311 -5.45 9.37 -34.12
C LEU A 311 -4.60 10.47 -33.45
N GLN A 312 -3.51 10.10 -32.79
CA GLN A 312 -2.63 11.06 -32.14
C GLN A 312 -1.91 11.98 -33.15
N GLU A 313 -1.55 11.47 -34.33
CA GLU A 313 -1.00 12.27 -35.42
C GLU A 313 -2.02 13.25 -35.99
N GLU A 314 -3.27 12.80 -36.22
CA GLU A 314 -4.38 13.66 -36.67
C GLU A 314 -4.70 14.76 -35.66
N LEU A 315 -4.58 14.49 -34.35
CA LEU A 315 -4.74 15.47 -33.28
C LEU A 315 -3.54 16.41 -33.14
N GLY A 316 -2.44 16.14 -33.82
CA GLY A 316 -1.23 16.97 -33.80
C GLY A 316 -0.41 16.85 -32.52
N LEU A 317 -0.48 15.74 -31.78
CA LEU A 317 0.36 15.54 -30.59
C LEU A 317 1.85 15.48 -30.98
N ASP A 318 2.71 15.96 -30.10
CA ASP A 318 4.17 16.03 -30.33
C ASP A 318 4.90 14.74 -29.92
N VAL A 319 4.49 14.12 -28.82
CA VAL A 319 5.02 12.84 -28.31
C VAL A 319 3.88 11.86 -28.19
N LEU A 320 4.01 10.71 -28.86
CA LEU A 320 2.94 9.71 -28.97
C LEU A 320 3.12 8.58 -27.96
N VAL A 321 2.05 7.80 -27.78
CA VAL A 321 2.03 6.60 -26.93
C VAL A 321 1.40 5.43 -27.67
N HIS A 322 1.76 4.19 -27.33
CA HIS A 322 1.15 2.99 -27.95
C HIS A 322 -0.28 2.70 -27.46
N GLY A 323 -0.76 3.31 -26.37
CA GLY A 323 -2.12 3.21 -25.87
C GLY A 323 -2.39 2.12 -24.82
N GLU A 324 -1.41 1.27 -24.51
CA GLU A 324 -1.45 0.26 -23.43
C GLU A 324 -2.60 -0.78 -23.55
N PHE A 325 -2.91 -1.23 -24.74
CA PHE A 325 -4.03 -2.16 -24.97
C PHE A 325 -3.80 -3.56 -24.38
N GLU A 326 -2.56 -3.94 -24.14
CA GLU A 326 -2.15 -5.19 -23.50
C GLU A 326 -2.40 -5.19 -21.99
N ARG A 327 -2.53 -4.02 -21.36
CA ARG A 327 -2.62 -3.88 -19.89
C ARG A 327 -4.05 -3.73 -19.41
N ASN A 328 -4.35 -4.37 -18.28
CA ASN A 328 -5.61 -4.19 -17.55
C ASN A 328 -5.43 -3.24 -16.34
N ASP A 329 -4.30 -3.35 -15.69
CA ASP A 329 -3.90 -2.56 -14.52
C ASP A 329 -2.39 -2.35 -14.56
N MET A 330 -1.92 -1.21 -14.06
CA MET A 330 -0.52 -0.82 -14.14
C MET A 330 0.39 -1.61 -13.19
N VAL A 331 -0.15 -2.35 -12.23
CA VAL A 331 0.63 -3.19 -11.31
C VAL A 331 0.45 -4.68 -11.62
N GLU A 332 -0.78 -5.13 -11.87
CA GLU A 332 -1.07 -6.53 -12.24
C GLU A 332 -0.28 -6.95 -13.47
N TYR A 333 -0.26 -6.11 -14.53
CA TYR A 333 0.46 -6.40 -15.75
C TYR A 333 1.96 -6.64 -15.53
N PHE A 334 2.64 -5.73 -14.80
CA PHE A 334 4.06 -5.88 -14.53
C PHE A 334 4.33 -7.07 -13.60
N GLY A 335 3.50 -7.29 -12.59
CA GLY A 335 3.60 -8.47 -11.74
C GLY A 335 3.47 -9.79 -12.52
N GLU A 336 2.55 -9.87 -13.50
CA GLU A 336 2.42 -11.05 -14.39
C GLU A 336 3.68 -11.31 -15.23
N CYS A 337 4.46 -10.28 -15.53
CA CYS A 337 5.72 -10.37 -16.31
C CYS A 337 6.97 -10.67 -15.46
N LEU A 338 6.87 -10.55 -14.14
CA LEU A 338 7.98 -10.70 -13.20
C LEU A 338 7.90 -12.06 -12.48
N ASP A 339 9.07 -12.58 -12.08
CA ASP A 339 9.14 -13.66 -11.08
C ASP A 339 8.88 -13.08 -9.69
N GLY A 340 8.54 -13.94 -8.74
CA GLY A 340 8.32 -13.55 -7.35
C GLY A 340 6.92 -13.06 -7.03
N PHE A 341 6.01 -12.96 -8.01
CA PHE A 341 4.62 -12.56 -7.81
C PHE A 341 3.65 -13.75 -7.84
N LEU A 342 2.61 -13.66 -7.03
CA LEU A 342 1.46 -14.55 -7.03
C LEU A 342 0.17 -13.76 -7.26
N PHE A 343 -0.81 -14.42 -7.88
CA PHE A 343 -2.12 -13.84 -8.18
C PHE A 343 -3.23 -14.69 -7.58
N THR A 344 -4.16 -14.04 -6.94
CA THR A 344 -5.34 -14.65 -6.33
C THR A 344 -6.54 -14.58 -7.27
N GLU A 345 -7.59 -15.38 -7.01
CA GLU A 345 -8.83 -15.32 -7.78
C GLU A 345 -9.85 -14.33 -7.22
N LYS A 346 -10.00 -14.28 -5.90
CA LYS A 346 -11.08 -13.59 -5.19
C LYS A 346 -10.61 -12.60 -4.12
N ALA A 347 -9.29 -12.37 -4.01
CA ALA A 347 -8.72 -11.51 -2.97
C ALA A 347 -8.93 -10.01 -3.28
N TRP A 348 -10.19 -9.62 -3.45
CA TRP A 348 -10.59 -8.24 -3.66
C TRP A 348 -10.57 -7.46 -2.36
N VAL A 349 -10.05 -6.24 -2.40
CA VAL A 349 -10.07 -5.26 -1.31
C VAL A 349 -10.62 -3.94 -1.78
N GLN A 350 -11.10 -3.12 -0.85
CA GLN A 350 -11.54 -1.77 -1.14
C GLN A 350 -10.36 -0.89 -1.58
N SER A 351 -10.60 -0.08 -2.60
CA SER A 351 -9.71 0.95 -3.09
C SER A 351 -10.37 2.33 -2.91
N TYR A 352 -10.09 3.28 -3.81
CA TYR A 352 -10.67 4.61 -3.73
C TYR A 352 -12.18 4.62 -3.99
N GLY A 353 -12.92 5.29 -3.11
CA GLY A 353 -14.37 5.39 -3.20
C GLY A 353 -15.07 4.02 -3.17
N THR A 354 -15.86 3.73 -4.19
CA THR A 354 -16.58 2.44 -4.36
C THR A 354 -15.82 1.41 -5.23
N ARG A 355 -14.58 1.72 -5.62
CA ARG A 355 -13.75 0.86 -6.44
C ARG A 355 -13.13 -0.25 -5.59
N CYS A 356 -13.06 -1.46 -6.14
CA CYS A 356 -12.28 -2.56 -5.60
C CYS A 356 -11.08 -2.87 -6.50
N VAL A 357 -10.01 -3.35 -5.89
CA VAL A 357 -8.80 -3.84 -6.56
C VAL A 357 -8.44 -5.22 -6.03
N LYS A 358 -7.66 -5.94 -6.79
CA LYS A 358 -7.10 -7.23 -6.42
C LYS A 358 -5.57 -7.15 -6.50
N PRO A 359 -4.91 -6.71 -5.42
CA PRO A 359 -3.47 -6.52 -5.41
C PRO A 359 -2.71 -7.82 -5.70
N PRO A 360 -1.65 -7.79 -6.49
CA PRO A 360 -0.70 -8.91 -6.56
C PRO A 360 -0.07 -9.17 -5.19
N VAL A 361 0.43 -10.38 -5.00
CA VAL A 361 1.17 -10.77 -3.79
C VAL A 361 2.64 -10.90 -4.14
N ILE A 362 3.51 -10.19 -3.47
CA ILE A 362 4.94 -10.37 -3.59
C ILE A 362 5.35 -11.53 -2.69
N TRP A 363 5.60 -12.68 -3.31
CA TRP A 363 5.92 -13.93 -2.63
C TRP A 363 7.43 -14.17 -2.48
N GLY A 364 8.18 -13.98 -3.56
CA GLY A 364 9.58 -14.36 -3.67
C GLY A 364 10.49 -13.21 -4.09
N ASP A 365 11.77 -13.52 -4.34
CA ASP A 365 12.71 -12.58 -4.92
C ASP A 365 12.31 -12.26 -6.36
N ILE A 366 12.40 -10.98 -6.74
CA ILE A 366 11.81 -10.46 -7.97
C ILE A 366 12.86 -10.35 -9.06
N SER A 367 12.55 -10.93 -10.23
CA SER A 367 13.36 -10.78 -11.44
C SER A 367 12.49 -10.66 -12.69
N ARG A 368 13.04 -10.04 -13.73
CA ARG A 368 12.39 -9.95 -15.04
C ARG A 368 12.68 -11.22 -15.86
N ARG A 369 11.66 -11.88 -16.37
CA ARG A 369 11.79 -13.09 -17.19
C ARG A 369 12.21 -12.78 -18.64
N ARG A 370 11.59 -11.76 -19.22
CA ARG A 370 11.75 -11.34 -20.62
C ARG A 370 11.34 -9.87 -20.77
N PRO A 371 11.66 -9.21 -21.90
CA PRO A 371 11.12 -7.90 -22.22
C PRO A 371 9.60 -7.88 -22.11
N MET A 372 9.06 -6.83 -21.49
CA MET A 372 7.64 -6.72 -21.14
C MET A 372 6.86 -5.84 -22.12
N THR A 373 7.43 -4.67 -22.47
CA THR A 373 6.75 -3.61 -23.22
C THR A 373 7.48 -3.26 -24.52
N VAL A 374 8.73 -3.70 -24.65
CA VAL A 374 9.66 -3.31 -25.75
C VAL A 374 9.06 -3.56 -27.12
N SER A 375 8.45 -4.73 -27.35
CA SER A 375 7.88 -5.11 -28.66
C SER A 375 6.73 -4.15 -29.08
N TYR A 376 5.85 -3.80 -28.17
CA TYR A 376 4.74 -2.88 -28.47
C TYR A 376 5.22 -1.44 -28.66
N ALA A 377 6.16 -0.99 -27.85
CA ALA A 377 6.75 0.34 -27.99
C ALA A 377 7.54 0.48 -29.31
N ALA A 378 8.37 -0.52 -29.65
CA ALA A 378 9.10 -0.54 -30.91
C ALA A 378 8.17 -0.60 -32.13
N TYR A 379 7.10 -1.41 -32.05
CA TYR A 379 6.10 -1.46 -33.11
C TYR A 379 5.42 -0.09 -33.29
N ALA A 380 4.98 0.54 -32.20
CA ALA A 380 4.40 1.88 -32.28
C ALA A 380 5.37 2.92 -32.89
N GLN A 381 6.66 2.87 -32.51
CA GLN A 381 7.68 3.75 -33.09
C GLN A 381 7.89 3.51 -34.58
N SER A 382 7.70 2.27 -35.07
CA SER A 382 7.84 1.96 -36.49
C SER A 382 6.73 2.55 -37.37
N LEU A 383 5.66 3.05 -36.78
CA LEU A 383 4.48 3.61 -37.48
C LEU A 383 4.55 5.13 -37.66
N THR A 384 5.53 5.82 -37.05
CA THR A 384 5.59 7.28 -37.02
C THR A 384 7.04 7.80 -36.93
N GLU A 385 7.26 8.99 -37.48
CA GLU A 385 8.53 9.73 -37.33
C GLU A 385 8.59 10.52 -36.02
N LYS A 386 7.45 10.72 -35.34
CA LYS A 386 7.39 11.42 -34.05
C LYS A 386 7.90 10.50 -32.93
N PRO A 387 8.47 11.06 -31.85
CA PRO A 387 8.87 10.25 -30.71
C PRO A 387 7.67 9.50 -30.09
N VAL A 388 7.82 8.19 -29.89
CA VAL A 388 6.90 7.38 -29.08
C VAL A 388 7.55 7.17 -27.73
N LYS A 389 6.82 7.46 -26.63
CA LYS A 389 7.36 7.22 -25.30
C LYS A 389 7.02 5.81 -24.79
N GLY A 390 8.03 5.14 -24.23
CA GLY A 390 7.85 3.94 -23.44
C GLY A 390 7.16 4.24 -22.12
N MET A 391 6.27 3.34 -21.67
CA MET A 391 5.43 3.55 -20.49
C MET A 391 5.67 2.43 -19.49
N LEU A 392 6.15 2.77 -18.31
CA LEU A 392 6.48 1.82 -17.24
C LEU A 392 5.87 2.27 -15.91
N THR A 393 5.61 1.30 -15.03
CA THR A 393 5.30 1.58 -13.62
C THR A 393 6.58 1.47 -12.81
N GLY A 394 6.80 2.42 -11.93
CA GLY A 394 7.99 2.47 -11.10
C GLY A 394 7.93 1.50 -9.90
N PRO A 395 9.11 1.22 -9.30
CA PRO A 395 9.26 0.18 -8.27
C PRO A 395 8.48 0.49 -7.00
N VAL A 396 8.37 1.75 -6.62
CA VAL A 396 7.65 2.15 -5.40
C VAL A 396 6.15 1.92 -5.56
N THR A 397 5.61 2.19 -6.75
CA THR A 397 4.20 1.95 -7.05
C THR A 397 3.89 0.46 -7.13
N ILE A 398 4.72 -0.34 -7.83
CA ILE A 398 4.53 -1.79 -7.90
C ILE A 398 4.56 -2.41 -6.50
N LEU A 399 5.53 -2.02 -5.65
CA LEU A 399 5.62 -2.48 -4.27
C LEU A 399 4.39 -2.12 -3.44
N ASN A 400 4.00 -0.85 -3.46
CA ASN A 400 2.99 -0.32 -2.54
C ASN A 400 1.54 -0.65 -2.93
N TRP A 401 1.29 -0.99 -4.19
CA TRP A 401 -0.02 -1.45 -4.67
C TRP A 401 -0.09 -2.97 -4.80
N SER A 402 0.88 -3.68 -4.23
CA SER A 402 0.88 -5.11 -3.99
C SER A 402 0.76 -5.40 -2.49
N PHE A 403 0.48 -6.65 -2.12
CA PHE A 403 0.73 -7.12 -0.76
C PHE A 403 2.22 -7.45 -0.64
N PRO A 404 3.00 -6.62 0.06
CA PRO A 404 4.45 -6.80 0.16
C PRO A 404 4.78 -7.99 1.06
N ARG A 405 5.88 -8.67 0.75
CA ARG A 405 6.46 -9.67 1.64
C ARG A 405 7.05 -9.03 2.89
N GLU A 406 7.10 -9.78 4.00
CA GLU A 406 7.56 -9.29 5.29
C GLU A 406 8.89 -9.93 5.76
N ASP A 407 9.46 -10.84 4.97
CA ASP A 407 10.71 -11.54 5.31
C ASP A 407 11.98 -10.79 4.85
N ILE A 408 11.82 -9.73 4.06
CA ILE A 408 12.87 -8.77 3.70
C ILE A 408 12.36 -7.35 3.88
N SER A 409 13.27 -6.37 3.91
CA SER A 409 12.90 -4.97 4.03
C SER A 409 12.19 -4.44 2.76
N LEU A 410 11.32 -3.43 2.93
CA LEU A 410 10.72 -2.72 1.79
C LEU A 410 11.78 -2.12 0.85
N LYS A 411 12.90 -1.64 1.40
CA LYS A 411 14.05 -1.15 0.64
C LYS A 411 14.63 -2.23 -0.27
N GLU A 412 14.87 -3.42 0.26
CA GLU A 412 15.42 -4.54 -0.51
C GLU A 412 14.44 -4.99 -1.60
N CYS A 413 13.17 -5.12 -1.26
CA CYS A 413 12.11 -5.46 -2.20
C CYS A 413 11.99 -4.40 -3.33
N ALA A 414 12.02 -3.11 -2.99
CA ALA A 414 12.00 -2.02 -3.97
C ALA A 414 13.23 -2.03 -4.89
N CYS A 415 14.43 -2.39 -4.37
CA CYS A 415 15.62 -2.52 -5.18
C CYS A 415 15.52 -3.70 -6.17
N GLN A 416 14.95 -4.83 -5.75
CA GLN A 416 14.71 -5.98 -6.64
C GLN A 416 13.79 -5.59 -7.80
N ILE A 417 12.67 -4.94 -7.52
CA ILE A 417 11.75 -4.41 -8.55
C ILE A 417 12.46 -3.37 -9.42
N GLY A 418 13.18 -2.45 -8.79
CA GLY A 418 13.94 -1.40 -9.48
C GLY A 418 14.93 -1.95 -10.50
N LEU A 419 15.66 -3.02 -10.17
CA LEU A 419 16.58 -3.70 -11.10
C LEU A 419 15.82 -4.37 -12.25
N ALA A 420 14.69 -5.00 -11.99
CA ALA A 420 13.86 -5.62 -13.03
C ALA A 420 13.29 -4.58 -14.01
N ILE A 421 12.83 -3.44 -13.52
CA ILE A 421 12.34 -2.33 -14.36
C ILE A 421 13.50 -1.62 -15.08
N ARG A 422 14.69 -1.49 -14.44
CA ARG A 422 15.90 -0.97 -15.10
C ARG A 422 16.27 -1.79 -16.34
N ASP A 423 16.19 -3.12 -16.26
CA ASP A 423 16.46 -3.98 -17.41
C ASP A 423 15.50 -3.69 -18.57
N GLU A 424 14.23 -3.41 -18.28
CA GLU A 424 13.24 -3.00 -19.29
C GLU A 424 13.57 -1.62 -19.88
N VAL A 425 13.97 -0.67 -19.05
CA VAL A 425 14.38 0.67 -19.51
C VAL A 425 15.57 0.60 -20.47
N LEU A 426 16.58 -0.24 -20.17
CA LEU A 426 17.75 -0.42 -21.03
C LEU A 426 17.39 -1.07 -22.36
N ASP A 427 16.48 -2.05 -22.36
CA ASP A 427 16.01 -2.70 -23.59
C ASP A 427 15.14 -1.75 -24.43
N LEU A 428 14.32 -0.89 -23.83
CA LEU A 428 13.59 0.16 -24.54
C LEU A 428 14.55 1.13 -25.22
N GLU A 429 15.59 1.59 -24.50
CA GLU A 429 16.64 2.44 -25.08
C GLU A 429 17.35 1.75 -26.25
N ALA A 430 17.74 0.49 -26.08
CA ALA A 430 18.38 -0.31 -27.12
C ALA A 430 17.49 -0.52 -28.36
N ALA A 431 16.17 -0.57 -28.17
CA ALA A 431 15.17 -0.61 -29.24
C ALA A 431 14.89 0.75 -29.90
N GLY A 432 15.60 1.82 -29.51
CA GLY A 432 15.48 3.15 -30.10
C GLY A 432 14.44 4.07 -29.45
N ILE A 433 13.79 3.62 -28.37
CA ILE A 433 12.83 4.46 -27.61
C ILE A 433 13.62 5.49 -26.80
N GLY A 434 13.52 6.76 -27.20
CA GLY A 434 14.29 7.85 -26.61
C GLY A 434 13.57 8.62 -25.50
N ILE A 435 12.27 8.38 -25.29
CA ILE A 435 11.50 8.96 -24.20
C ILE A 435 10.85 7.82 -23.42
N ILE A 436 11.13 7.73 -22.11
CA ILE A 436 10.61 6.67 -21.25
C ILE A 436 9.97 7.32 -20.02
N GLN A 437 8.67 7.13 -19.85
CA GLN A 437 7.93 7.59 -18.68
C GLN A 437 7.86 6.46 -17.66
N ILE A 438 8.21 6.78 -16.40
CA ILE A 438 8.16 5.86 -15.28
C ILE A 438 7.18 6.46 -14.26
N ASP A 439 6.03 5.84 -14.10
CA ASP A 439 4.95 6.33 -13.26
C ASP A 439 5.12 5.87 -11.81
N GLU A 440 5.28 6.83 -10.89
CA GLU A 440 5.36 6.60 -9.44
C GLU A 440 4.17 7.22 -8.72
N ALA A 441 2.97 6.74 -9.05
CA ALA A 441 1.71 7.22 -8.48
C ALA A 441 1.65 7.04 -6.96
N ALA A 442 2.19 5.94 -6.43
CA ALA A 442 2.18 5.63 -5.00
C ALA A 442 3.27 6.36 -4.21
N LEU A 443 4.26 6.99 -4.83
CA LEU A 443 5.35 7.64 -4.09
C LEU A 443 4.83 8.67 -3.07
N ARG A 444 3.91 9.53 -3.48
CA ARG A 444 3.29 10.52 -2.59
C ARG A 444 2.21 9.92 -1.70
N GLU A 445 1.43 8.99 -2.22
CA GLU A 445 0.33 8.33 -1.51
C GLU A 445 0.80 7.61 -0.25
N LYS A 446 1.98 6.98 -0.33
CA LYS A 446 2.54 6.14 0.75
C LYS A 446 3.53 6.88 1.65
N LEU A 447 3.63 8.20 1.53
CA LEU A 447 4.34 8.97 2.55
C LEU A 447 3.79 8.65 3.93
N PRO A 448 4.65 8.43 4.94
CA PRO A 448 4.20 8.28 6.32
C PRO A 448 3.28 9.42 6.74
N LEU A 449 2.33 9.14 7.62
CA LEU A 449 1.37 10.14 8.09
C LEU A 449 2.03 11.31 8.82
N ARG A 450 3.21 11.07 9.40
CA ARG A 450 4.02 12.08 10.11
C ARG A 450 5.18 12.55 9.24
N ARG A 451 5.39 13.85 9.16
CA ARG A 451 6.45 14.47 8.33
C ARG A 451 7.85 14.11 8.79
N GLN A 452 8.05 13.96 10.11
CA GLN A 452 9.36 13.57 10.68
C GLN A 452 9.81 12.19 10.19
N ASP A 453 8.87 11.29 9.88
CA ASP A 453 9.14 9.92 9.43
C ASP A 453 9.39 9.85 7.91
N TRP A 454 9.08 10.94 7.14
CA TRP A 454 9.20 10.93 5.67
C TRP A 454 10.59 10.62 5.18
N ARG A 455 11.59 11.30 5.77
CA ARG A 455 12.97 11.23 5.27
C ARG A 455 13.61 9.89 5.58
N GLU A 456 13.61 9.48 6.82
CA GLU A 456 14.36 8.31 7.29
C GLU A 456 13.60 7.01 6.98
N ASP A 457 12.31 6.97 7.22
CA ASP A 457 11.53 5.72 7.11
C ASP A 457 11.06 5.41 5.69
N TYR A 458 10.98 6.42 4.81
CA TYR A 458 10.40 6.22 3.49
C TYR A 458 11.26 6.76 2.34
N LEU A 459 11.53 8.07 2.29
CA LEU A 459 12.23 8.69 1.15
C LEU A 459 13.68 8.22 1.03
N SER A 460 14.30 7.78 2.12
CA SER A 460 15.65 7.22 2.14
C SER A 460 15.83 5.98 1.27
N TRP A 461 14.77 5.24 1.01
CA TRP A 461 14.78 4.07 0.13
C TRP A 461 13.94 4.27 -1.16
N ALA A 462 12.81 4.97 -1.07
CA ALA A 462 11.90 5.13 -2.20
C ALA A 462 12.52 5.96 -3.34
N ILE A 463 13.19 7.07 -3.02
CA ILE A 463 13.88 7.89 -4.03
C ILE A 463 15.06 7.13 -4.68
N PRO A 464 15.97 6.47 -3.92
CA PRO A 464 16.99 5.63 -4.52
C PRO A 464 16.43 4.52 -5.41
N ALA A 465 15.37 3.82 -5.00
CA ALA A 465 14.74 2.79 -5.82
C ALA A 465 14.26 3.34 -7.19
N PHE A 466 13.64 4.52 -7.21
CA PHE A 466 13.30 5.21 -8.45
C PHE A 466 14.54 5.59 -9.26
N ARG A 467 15.56 6.15 -8.63
CA ARG A 467 16.81 6.54 -9.32
C ARG A 467 17.50 5.35 -9.96
N LEU A 468 17.50 4.19 -9.32
CA LEU A 468 18.05 2.94 -9.83
C LEU A 468 17.51 2.60 -11.22
N VAL A 469 16.21 2.84 -11.46
CA VAL A 469 15.52 2.47 -12.69
C VAL A 469 16.09 3.20 -13.91
N HIS A 470 16.46 4.48 -13.77
CA HIS A 470 16.88 5.31 -14.90
C HIS A 470 18.34 5.75 -14.89
N SER A 471 19.16 5.24 -13.95
CA SER A 471 20.55 5.65 -13.83
C SER A 471 21.46 5.12 -14.94
N GLY A 472 21.05 4.02 -15.60
CA GLY A 472 21.88 3.33 -16.59
C GLY A 472 21.74 3.78 -18.04
N VAL A 473 20.80 4.68 -18.35
CA VAL A 473 20.56 5.13 -19.72
C VAL A 473 21.50 6.27 -20.14
N LYS A 474 21.66 6.44 -21.46
CA LYS A 474 22.49 7.48 -22.07
C LYS A 474 21.94 8.88 -21.79
N ALA A 475 22.75 9.89 -22.09
CA ALA A 475 22.37 11.29 -21.89
C ALA A 475 21.20 11.74 -22.80
N GLU A 476 21.12 11.14 -23.98
CA GLU A 476 20.14 11.46 -25.01
C GLU A 476 18.71 10.92 -24.69
N THR A 477 18.58 9.94 -23.80
CA THR A 477 17.31 9.30 -23.43
C THR A 477 16.66 9.99 -22.27
#